data_362557bd212ec5726df9cc616d057acb
#
_entry.id   362557bd212ec5726df9cc616d057acb
#
_cell.length_a   1.000
_cell.length_b   1.000
_cell.length_c   1.000
_cell.angle_alpha   90.00
_cell.angle_beta   90.00
_cell.angle_gamma   90.00
#
_symmetry.space_group_name_H-M   'P 1'
#
loop_
_entity.id
_entity.type
_entity.pdbx_description
1 polymer ?
#
loop_
_entity_poly.entity_id
_entity_poly.type
_entity_poly.pdbx_seq_one_letter_code
_entity_poly.pdbx_strand_id
1 'polypeptide(L)'
;QLLFERFLNPDRKSMPDIDTDFDDEGRQKVIDYVVDKYGKEQVAQIITYGTMAAKSSIKDVARVMDLPLTESNLLAKLVPDKPGTELNRCLHAPITKKEGDKSLEEKEGYQQEDIDNVKKLREIYKGSDLRAAVLHEAERLEGSIRNTGIHAAGIIIAPSDLTEIMPVVTAKDSDLWVTQIEGSVIEEAGVIKMDFLGLKTLSILKTALELIKQNHGVTIDLDTIPLDDEKTFQLYQKGETNATFQFESVGMQKYLRELKPDKFADLIAMNALYRPGPMAYIPNFIERKHGRELIKYDLPVMEEILAD
;
A
#
# COMPACT_ATOMS: atom_id res chain seq x y z
N GLN A 1 12.49 21.14 15.19
CA GLN A 1 12.59 20.42 16.43
C GLN A 1 12.42 18.92 16.23
N LEU A 2 13.47 18.14 16.37
CA LEU A 2 13.59 16.71 16.69
C LEU A 2 12.56 15.70 16.13
N LEU A 3 11.86 16.00 15.02
CA LEU A 3 11.04 15.02 14.29
C LEU A 3 11.91 13.83 13.84
N PHE A 4 13.18 14.05 13.58
CA PHE A 4 14.13 13.01 13.19
C PHE A 4 14.57 12.09 14.34
N GLU A 5 14.39 12.48 15.60
CA GLU A 5 14.72 11.65 16.75
C GLU A 5 13.96 10.31 16.74
N ARG A 6 12.74 10.29 16.21
CA ARG A 6 11.94 9.07 16.04
C ARG A 6 12.57 8.08 15.04
N PHE A 7 13.37 8.55 14.10
CA PHE A 7 14.00 7.75 13.04
C PHE A 7 15.41 7.30 13.40
N LEU A 8 16.05 7.95 14.36
CA LEU A 8 17.44 7.72 14.79
C LEU A 8 17.51 6.96 16.11
N ASN A 9 16.83 5.81 16.20
CA ASN A 9 16.98 4.94 17.38
C ASN A 9 18.33 4.18 17.26
N PRO A 10 19.25 4.31 18.25
CA PRO A 10 20.54 3.61 18.27
C PRO A 10 20.43 2.08 18.19
N ASP A 11 19.33 1.52 18.68
CA ASP A 11 19.08 0.07 18.68
C ASP A 11 18.46 -0.44 17.36
N ARG A 12 18.16 0.45 16.42
CA ARG A 12 17.60 0.09 15.13
C ARG A 12 18.65 -0.58 14.25
N LYS A 13 18.38 -1.81 13.80
CA LYS A 13 19.26 -2.59 12.93
C LYS A 13 19.00 -2.35 11.43
N SER A 14 17.78 -1.91 11.05
CA SER A 14 17.43 -1.61 9.66
C SER A 14 17.67 -0.13 9.34
N MET A 15 17.96 0.17 8.07
CA MET A 15 18.04 1.55 7.58
C MET A 15 16.66 2.22 7.71
N PRO A 16 16.59 3.55 7.90
CA PRO A 16 15.32 4.27 7.93
C PRO A 16 14.72 4.33 6.53
N ASP A 17 13.40 4.12 6.42
CA ASP A 17 12.65 4.51 5.22
C ASP A 17 12.53 6.03 5.19
N ILE A 18 12.86 6.62 4.05
CA ILE A 18 12.78 8.07 3.82
C ILE A 18 11.68 8.31 2.78
N ASP A 19 10.48 8.58 3.27
CA ASP A 19 9.33 8.93 2.44
C ASP A 19 9.19 10.45 2.41
N THR A 20 9.08 11.03 1.23
CA THR A 20 8.84 12.46 1.05
C THR A 20 7.69 12.66 0.10
N ASP A 21 6.67 13.37 0.58
CA ASP A 21 5.45 13.64 -0.16
C ASP A 21 5.59 14.93 -0.99
N PHE A 22 5.29 14.84 -2.27
CA PHE A 22 5.25 15.97 -3.20
C PHE A 22 3.89 16.03 -3.89
N ASP A 23 3.51 17.22 -4.37
CA ASP A 23 2.42 17.28 -5.34
C ASP A 23 2.82 16.50 -6.59
N ASP A 24 1.87 15.74 -7.17
CA ASP A 24 2.18 14.82 -8.28
C ASP A 24 2.64 15.57 -9.55
N GLU A 25 2.21 16.81 -9.76
CA GLU A 25 2.65 17.65 -10.87
C GLU A 25 4.09 18.20 -10.67
N GLY A 26 4.46 18.50 -9.41
CA GLY A 26 5.77 19.03 -9.06
C GLY A 26 6.85 17.98 -8.84
N ARG A 27 6.49 16.71 -8.65
CA ARG A 27 7.43 15.62 -8.35
C ARG A 27 8.59 15.52 -9.35
N GLN A 28 8.32 15.64 -10.64
CA GLN A 28 9.36 15.56 -11.68
C GLN A 28 10.40 16.67 -11.52
N LYS A 29 9.99 17.90 -11.18
CA LYS A 29 10.92 19.00 -10.96
C LYS A 29 11.89 18.76 -9.81
N VAL A 30 11.45 18.02 -8.79
CA VAL A 30 12.31 17.62 -7.66
C VAL A 30 13.32 16.57 -8.10
N ILE A 31 12.90 15.61 -8.92
CA ILE A 31 13.83 14.61 -9.50
C ILE A 31 14.87 15.30 -10.36
N ASP A 32 14.46 16.22 -11.21
CA ASP A 32 15.38 17.00 -12.07
C ASP A 32 16.40 17.79 -11.22
N TYR A 33 15.93 18.43 -10.13
CA TYR A 33 16.80 19.11 -9.18
C TYR A 33 17.83 18.17 -8.52
N VAL A 34 17.40 16.96 -8.15
CA VAL A 34 18.30 15.96 -7.54
C VAL A 34 19.36 15.51 -8.56
N VAL A 35 18.96 15.30 -9.81
CA VAL A 35 19.88 14.95 -10.90
C VAL A 35 20.89 16.07 -11.15
N ASP A 36 20.44 17.33 -11.19
CA ASP A 36 21.32 18.48 -11.37
C ASP A 36 22.32 18.65 -10.22
N LYS A 37 21.86 18.35 -8.99
CA LYS A 37 22.67 18.53 -7.77
C LYS A 37 23.70 17.43 -7.57
N TYR A 38 23.37 16.17 -7.84
CA TYR A 38 24.22 15.02 -7.51
C TYR A 38 24.91 14.41 -8.73
N GLY A 39 24.38 14.62 -9.91
CA GLY A 39 24.88 14.05 -11.17
C GLY A 39 23.99 12.91 -11.66
N LYS A 40 23.93 12.77 -13.00
CA LYS A 40 23.11 11.78 -13.66
C LYS A 40 23.58 10.34 -13.39
N GLU A 41 24.86 10.16 -13.16
CA GLU A 41 25.51 8.88 -12.88
C GLU A 41 25.28 8.41 -11.43
N GLN A 42 24.82 9.30 -10.55
CA GLN A 42 24.61 9.02 -9.14
C GLN A 42 23.14 8.85 -8.77
N VAL A 43 22.22 9.14 -9.70
CA VAL A 43 20.77 9.09 -9.46
C VAL A 43 20.13 8.02 -10.35
N ALA A 44 19.35 7.13 -9.75
CA ALA A 44 18.64 6.09 -10.49
C ALA A 44 17.23 5.85 -9.94
N GLN A 45 16.38 5.33 -10.80
CA GLN A 45 15.13 4.70 -10.40
C GLN A 45 15.37 3.24 -10.02
N ILE A 46 14.47 2.65 -9.26
CA ILE A 46 14.58 1.26 -8.81
C ILE A 46 13.79 0.36 -9.75
N ILE A 47 14.36 -0.77 -10.13
CA ILE A 47 13.65 -1.80 -10.89
C ILE A 47 12.59 -2.48 -10.03
N THR A 48 11.52 -2.93 -10.70
CA THR A 48 10.57 -3.88 -10.11
C THR A 48 10.47 -5.11 -11.01
N TYR A 49 10.36 -6.28 -10.40
CA TYR A 49 10.12 -7.53 -11.11
C TYR A 49 8.67 -7.94 -10.97
N GLY A 50 7.93 -7.91 -12.07
CA GLY A 50 6.59 -8.44 -12.12
C GLY A 50 6.63 -9.96 -12.24
N THR A 51 6.08 -10.67 -11.25
CA THR A 51 5.98 -12.13 -11.25
C THR A 51 4.64 -12.61 -11.80
N MET A 52 4.62 -13.85 -12.27
CA MET A 52 3.39 -14.50 -12.69
C MET A 52 2.57 -14.89 -11.46
N ALA A 53 1.51 -14.13 -11.18
CA ALA A 53 0.55 -14.47 -10.12
C ALA A 53 -0.42 -15.55 -10.59
N ALA A 54 -1.13 -16.20 -9.67
CA ALA A 54 -2.03 -17.33 -9.93
C ALA A 54 -2.93 -17.17 -11.16
N LYS A 55 -3.70 -16.07 -11.24
CA LYS A 55 -4.61 -15.83 -12.38
C LYS A 55 -3.88 -15.54 -13.69
N SER A 56 -2.75 -14.84 -13.64
CA SER A 56 -1.97 -14.51 -14.85
C SER A 56 -1.24 -15.74 -15.37
N SER A 57 -0.71 -16.60 -14.50
CA SER A 57 -0.10 -17.89 -14.89
C SER A 57 -1.09 -18.75 -15.67
N ILE A 58 -2.30 -18.93 -15.15
CA ILE A 58 -3.36 -19.69 -15.84
C ILE A 58 -3.65 -19.10 -17.22
N LYS A 59 -3.80 -17.77 -17.31
CA LYS A 59 -4.16 -17.12 -18.59
C LYS A 59 -3.03 -17.18 -19.62
N ASP A 60 -1.79 -16.99 -19.19
CA ASP A 60 -0.63 -17.01 -20.07
C ASP A 60 -0.36 -18.44 -20.58
N VAL A 61 -0.42 -19.44 -19.69
CA VAL A 61 -0.28 -20.85 -20.09
C VAL A 61 -1.43 -21.29 -20.99
N ALA A 62 -2.67 -20.94 -20.66
CA ALA A 62 -3.85 -21.24 -21.47
C ALA A 62 -3.68 -20.70 -22.90
N ARG A 63 -3.16 -19.50 -23.06
CA ARG A 63 -2.90 -18.89 -24.38
C ARG A 63 -1.84 -19.65 -25.16
N VAL A 64 -0.76 -20.10 -24.52
CA VAL A 64 0.32 -20.85 -25.17
C VAL A 64 -0.11 -22.27 -25.54
N MET A 65 -1.00 -22.87 -24.75
CA MET A 65 -1.54 -24.22 -24.98
C MET A 65 -2.82 -24.23 -25.81
N ASP A 66 -3.19 -23.09 -26.41
CA ASP A 66 -4.38 -22.93 -27.27
C ASP A 66 -5.72 -23.28 -26.57
N LEU A 67 -5.80 -23.14 -25.24
CA LEU A 67 -7.07 -23.27 -24.52
C LEU A 67 -7.95 -22.05 -24.84
N PRO A 68 -9.23 -22.24 -25.24
CA PRO A 68 -10.13 -21.13 -25.56
C PRO A 68 -10.20 -20.08 -24.45
N LEU A 69 -10.26 -18.81 -24.79
CA LEU A 69 -10.28 -17.68 -23.85
C LEU A 69 -11.44 -17.77 -22.83
N THR A 70 -12.59 -18.30 -23.26
CA THR A 70 -13.75 -18.56 -22.39
C THR A 70 -13.41 -19.55 -21.28
N GLU A 71 -12.74 -20.65 -21.61
CA GLU A 71 -12.29 -21.67 -20.66
C GLU A 71 -11.20 -21.12 -19.72
N SER A 72 -10.23 -20.41 -20.27
CA SER A 72 -9.18 -19.72 -19.51
C SER A 72 -9.76 -18.74 -18.48
N ASN A 73 -10.76 -17.95 -18.87
CA ASN A 73 -11.43 -17.03 -17.97
C ASN A 73 -12.24 -17.76 -16.89
N LEU A 74 -12.87 -18.91 -17.21
CA LEU A 74 -13.56 -19.73 -16.22
C LEU A 74 -12.58 -20.30 -15.18
N LEU A 75 -11.43 -20.83 -15.60
CA LEU A 75 -10.39 -21.30 -14.68
C LEU A 75 -9.89 -20.17 -13.77
N ALA A 76 -9.59 -19.00 -14.34
CA ALA A 76 -9.12 -17.86 -13.57
C ALA A 76 -10.15 -17.34 -12.55
N LYS A 77 -11.46 -17.47 -12.83
CA LYS A 77 -12.53 -17.11 -11.88
C LYS A 77 -12.62 -18.05 -10.69
N LEU A 78 -12.15 -19.27 -10.80
CA LEU A 78 -12.15 -20.23 -9.68
C LEU A 78 -11.02 -19.94 -8.67
N VAL A 79 -10.05 -19.12 -9.03
CA VAL A 79 -9.01 -18.63 -8.12
C VAL A 79 -9.58 -17.44 -7.34
N PRO A 80 -9.54 -17.45 -5.99
CA PRO A 80 -10.04 -16.36 -5.16
C PRO A 80 -9.40 -15.00 -5.51
N ASP A 81 -10.19 -13.93 -5.38
CA ASP A 81 -9.76 -12.58 -5.76
C ASP A 81 -9.22 -11.80 -4.56
N LYS A 82 -8.20 -12.35 -3.92
CA LYS A 82 -7.52 -11.74 -2.78
C LYS A 82 -6.05 -11.47 -3.13
N PRO A 83 -5.50 -10.32 -2.70
CA PRO A 83 -4.06 -10.05 -2.84
C PRO A 83 -3.23 -11.16 -2.20
N GLY A 84 -2.18 -11.61 -2.89
CA GLY A 84 -1.29 -12.67 -2.37
C GLY A 84 -1.86 -14.10 -2.49
N THR A 85 -2.96 -14.31 -3.25
CA THR A 85 -3.45 -15.65 -3.55
C THR A 85 -2.42 -16.42 -4.37
N GLU A 86 -1.98 -17.56 -3.85
CA GLU A 86 -1.05 -18.50 -4.48
C GLU A 86 -1.81 -19.70 -5.07
N LEU A 87 -1.56 -20.04 -6.34
CA LEU A 87 -2.20 -21.18 -7.02
C LEU A 87 -1.82 -22.49 -6.35
N ASN A 88 -0.56 -22.67 -6.00
CA ASN A 88 -0.08 -23.84 -5.28
C ASN A 88 -0.87 -24.09 -3.99
N ARG A 89 -1.09 -23.03 -3.18
CA ARG A 89 -1.89 -23.16 -1.97
C ARG A 89 -3.37 -23.48 -2.26
N CYS A 90 -3.95 -22.84 -3.27
CA CYS A 90 -5.31 -23.18 -3.71
C CYS A 90 -5.43 -24.66 -4.07
N LEU A 91 -4.44 -25.22 -4.74
CA LEU A 91 -4.47 -26.60 -5.20
C LEU A 91 -4.20 -27.63 -4.10
N HIS A 92 -3.30 -27.36 -3.16
CA HIS A 92 -2.75 -28.36 -2.26
C HIS A 92 -2.96 -28.12 -0.76
N ALA A 93 -3.12 -26.88 -0.30
CA ALA A 93 -3.25 -26.58 1.12
C ALA A 93 -4.54 -27.17 1.72
N PRO A 94 -4.54 -27.56 3.00
CA PRO A 94 -5.75 -28.05 3.66
C PRO A 94 -6.85 -26.96 3.67
N ILE A 95 -8.08 -27.35 3.42
CA ILE A 95 -9.23 -26.43 3.46
C ILE A 95 -9.58 -26.12 4.91
N THR A 96 -9.70 -27.15 5.73
CA THR A 96 -9.99 -27.06 7.17
C THR A 96 -8.74 -27.35 7.98
N LYS A 97 -8.72 -26.90 9.23
CA LYS A 97 -7.58 -27.06 10.12
C LYS A 97 -7.08 -28.50 10.19
N LYS A 98 -5.79 -28.69 9.91
CA LYS A 98 -5.04 -29.91 10.12
C LYS A 98 -3.79 -29.60 10.92
N GLU A 99 -3.31 -30.57 11.68
CA GLU A 99 -2.06 -30.45 12.43
C GLU A 99 -0.88 -30.20 11.49
N GLY A 100 -0.15 -29.10 11.69
CA GLY A 100 1.10 -28.79 10.99
C GLY A 100 1.03 -27.76 9.85
N ASP A 101 -0.11 -27.50 9.23
CA ASP A 101 -0.25 -26.48 8.17
C ASP A 101 -1.53 -25.67 8.37
N LYS A 102 -1.41 -24.34 8.16
CA LYS A 102 -2.56 -23.43 8.25
C LYS A 102 -3.49 -23.66 7.07
N SER A 103 -4.77 -23.87 7.35
CA SER A 103 -5.80 -24.05 6.34
C SER A 103 -6.04 -22.78 5.53
N LEU A 104 -6.69 -22.91 4.38
CA LEU A 104 -7.10 -21.78 3.54
C LEU A 104 -8.04 -20.82 4.29
N GLU A 105 -8.88 -21.34 5.18
CA GLU A 105 -9.75 -20.51 6.03
C GLU A 105 -8.95 -19.72 7.06
N GLU A 106 -7.92 -20.34 7.67
CA GLU A 106 -7.13 -19.70 8.74
C GLU A 106 -6.09 -18.71 8.23
N LYS A 107 -5.35 -19.07 7.19
CA LYS A 107 -4.24 -18.23 6.66
C LYS A 107 -4.75 -17.17 5.67
N GLU A 108 -5.54 -17.60 4.70
CA GLU A 108 -6.04 -16.74 3.63
C GLU A 108 -7.40 -16.10 3.99
N GLY A 109 -8.13 -16.63 4.98
CA GLY A 109 -9.44 -16.12 5.37
C GLY A 109 -10.47 -16.24 4.26
N TYR A 110 -10.44 -17.34 3.49
CA TYR A 110 -11.38 -17.58 2.40
C TYR A 110 -12.78 -17.84 2.94
N GLN A 111 -13.76 -17.26 2.27
CA GLN A 111 -15.17 -17.48 2.56
C GLN A 111 -15.68 -18.74 1.87
N GLN A 112 -16.90 -19.17 2.18
CA GLN A 112 -17.46 -20.40 1.63
C GLN A 112 -17.47 -20.44 0.10
N GLU A 113 -17.75 -19.31 -0.55
CA GLU A 113 -17.73 -19.21 -2.02
C GLU A 113 -16.33 -19.46 -2.59
N ASP A 114 -15.29 -18.86 -1.97
CA ASP A 114 -13.91 -19.08 -2.36
C ASP A 114 -13.52 -20.55 -2.22
N ILE A 115 -13.91 -21.19 -1.10
CA ILE A 115 -13.65 -22.60 -0.83
C ILE A 115 -14.34 -23.49 -1.86
N ASP A 116 -15.56 -23.19 -2.24
CA ASP A 116 -16.30 -24.00 -3.24
C ASP A 116 -15.68 -23.83 -4.64
N ASN A 117 -15.18 -22.65 -4.96
CA ASN A 117 -14.43 -22.41 -6.20
C ASN A 117 -13.09 -23.17 -6.21
N VAL A 118 -12.34 -23.14 -5.10
CA VAL A 118 -11.11 -23.92 -4.94
C VAL A 118 -11.36 -25.42 -5.08
N LYS A 119 -12.44 -25.96 -4.52
CA LYS A 119 -12.80 -27.38 -4.70
C LYS A 119 -13.03 -27.72 -6.18
N LYS A 120 -13.77 -26.88 -6.91
CA LYS A 120 -13.97 -27.06 -8.36
C LYS A 120 -12.65 -27.01 -9.14
N LEU A 121 -11.77 -26.06 -8.78
CA LEU A 121 -10.45 -25.95 -9.39
C LEU A 121 -9.63 -27.24 -9.19
N ARG A 122 -9.64 -27.80 -7.97
CA ARG A 122 -8.96 -29.05 -7.64
C ARG A 122 -9.51 -30.25 -8.40
N GLU A 123 -10.83 -30.32 -8.63
CA GLU A 123 -11.42 -31.40 -9.44
C GLU A 123 -10.96 -31.32 -10.90
N ILE A 124 -10.88 -30.10 -11.47
CA ILE A 124 -10.32 -29.91 -12.81
C ILE A 124 -8.82 -30.28 -12.84
N TYR A 125 -8.05 -29.87 -11.83
CA TYR A 125 -6.62 -30.17 -11.72
C TYR A 125 -6.32 -31.67 -11.69
N LYS A 126 -7.18 -32.47 -11.09
CA LYS A 126 -7.06 -33.94 -11.06
C LYS A 126 -7.44 -34.63 -12.38
N GLY A 127 -8.01 -33.89 -13.30
CA GLY A 127 -8.42 -34.43 -14.62
C GLY A 127 -7.23 -34.72 -15.51
N SER A 128 -7.54 -35.16 -16.74
CA SER A 128 -6.55 -35.46 -17.79
C SER A 128 -6.79 -34.65 -19.07
N ASP A 129 -7.68 -33.67 -19.05
CA ASP A 129 -8.00 -32.83 -20.18
C ASP A 129 -7.01 -31.63 -20.30
N LEU A 130 -7.19 -30.83 -21.35
CA LEU A 130 -6.33 -29.65 -21.60
C LEU A 130 -6.39 -28.63 -20.44
N ARG A 131 -7.52 -28.50 -19.73
CA ARG A 131 -7.66 -27.60 -18.58
C ARG A 131 -6.78 -28.05 -17.42
N ALA A 132 -6.74 -29.35 -17.15
CA ALA A 132 -5.86 -29.93 -16.14
C ALA A 132 -4.39 -29.69 -16.50
N ALA A 133 -4.00 -29.92 -17.77
CA ALA A 133 -2.65 -29.66 -18.25
C ALA A 133 -2.25 -28.20 -18.09
N VAL A 134 -3.14 -27.25 -18.41
CA VAL A 134 -2.94 -25.80 -18.21
C VAL A 134 -2.71 -25.49 -16.73
N LEU A 135 -3.47 -26.06 -15.81
CA LEU A 135 -3.29 -25.82 -14.37
C LEU A 135 -1.95 -26.36 -13.85
N HIS A 136 -1.53 -27.53 -14.31
CA HIS A 136 -0.23 -28.13 -13.95
C HIS A 136 0.94 -27.25 -14.40
N GLU A 137 0.91 -26.75 -15.63
CA GLU A 137 1.99 -25.89 -16.14
C GLU A 137 1.91 -24.47 -15.52
N ALA A 138 0.70 -23.96 -15.25
CA ALA A 138 0.51 -22.68 -14.56
C ALA A 138 1.08 -22.71 -13.12
N GLU A 139 0.90 -23.80 -12.40
CA GLU A 139 1.47 -23.99 -11.07
C GLU A 139 3.01 -23.97 -11.10
N ARG A 140 3.63 -24.58 -12.11
CA ARG A 140 5.09 -24.59 -12.27
C ARG A 140 5.68 -23.21 -12.58
N LEU A 141 4.91 -22.39 -13.31
CA LEU A 141 5.35 -21.05 -13.74
C LEU A 141 4.97 -19.96 -12.75
N GLU A 142 4.05 -20.21 -11.82
CA GLU A 142 3.69 -19.24 -10.79
C GLU A 142 4.93 -18.77 -10.01
N GLY A 143 5.02 -17.46 -9.77
CA GLY A 143 6.16 -16.84 -9.10
C GLY A 143 7.37 -16.55 -10.00
N SER A 144 7.43 -17.09 -11.22
CA SER A 144 8.50 -16.78 -12.18
C SER A 144 8.40 -15.32 -12.63
N ILE A 145 9.55 -14.70 -12.90
CA ILE A 145 9.59 -13.33 -13.40
C ILE A 145 8.99 -13.29 -14.81
N ARG A 146 8.05 -12.38 -15.01
CA ARG A 146 7.35 -12.16 -16.28
C ARG A 146 7.84 -10.93 -17.01
N ASN A 147 8.04 -9.85 -16.29
CA ASN A 147 8.51 -8.58 -16.84
C ASN A 147 9.26 -7.78 -15.78
N THR A 148 9.90 -6.71 -16.24
CA THR A 148 10.48 -5.68 -15.39
C THR A 148 9.68 -4.40 -15.55
N GLY A 149 9.64 -3.61 -14.49
CA GLY A 149 9.06 -2.27 -14.45
C GLY A 149 9.96 -1.32 -13.67
N ILE A 150 9.48 -0.12 -13.42
CA ILE A 150 10.14 0.88 -12.62
C ILE A 150 9.30 1.11 -11.37
N HIS A 151 9.96 1.21 -10.22
CA HIS A 151 9.28 1.54 -8.95
C HIS A 151 8.65 2.94 -9.03
N ALA A 152 7.40 3.06 -8.62
CA ALA A 152 6.62 4.29 -8.81
C ALA A 152 7.18 5.52 -8.05
N ALA A 153 7.85 5.29 -6.92
CA ALA A 153 8.31 6.36 -6.03
C ALA A 153 9.81 6.31 -5.73
N GLY A 154 10.41 5.11 -5.71
CA GLY A 154 11.77 4.88 -5.24
C GLY A 154 12.84 5.49 -6.14
N ILE A 155 13.67 6.33 -5.53
CA ILE A 155 14.84 6.96 -6.13
C ILE A 155 16.07 6.58 -5.29
N ILE A 156 17.16 6.29 -5.98
CA ILE A 156 18.48 6.12 -5.37
C ILE A 156 19.30 7.37 -5.61
N ILE A 157 19.99 7.83 -4.58
CA ILE A 157 21.03 8.87 -4.66
C ILE A 157 22.31 8.24 -4.09
N ALA A 158 23.26 7.92 -4.96
CA ALA A 158 24.50 7.24 -4.58
C ALA A 158 25.62 8.25 -4.28
N PRO A 159 26.63 7.88 -3.46
CA PRO A 159 27.78 8.73 -3.15
C PRO A 159 28.80 8.81 -4.29
N SER A 160 28.78 7.86 -5.23
CA SER A 160 29.64 7.78 -6.42
C SER A 160 28.85 7.26 -7.61
N ASP A 161 29.50 7.07 -8.75
CA ASP A 161 28.87 6.47 -9.93
C ASP A 161 28.24 5.12 -9.59
N LEU A 162 26.96 4.97 -9.91
CA LEU A 162 26.19 3.75 -9.62
C LEU A 162 26.75 2.50 -10.30
N THR A 163 27.42 2.65 -11.43
CA THR A 163 28.03 1.52 -12.15
C THR A 163 29.21 0.90 -11.40
N GLU A 164 29.80 1.63 -10.44
CA GLU A 164 30.82 1.10 -9.54
C GLU A 164 30.22 0.29 -8.37
N ILE A 165 28.94 0.49 -8.08
CA ILE A 165 28.24 -0.12 -6.93
C ILE A 165 27.38 -1.31 -7.39
N MET A 166 26.63 -1.14 -8.49
CA MET A 166 25.68 -2.15 -8.96
C MET A 166 25.44 -2.05 -10.48
N PRO A 167 24.95 -3.13 -11.12
CA PRO A 167 24.49 -3.07 -12.49
C PRO A 167 23.31 -2.12 -12.65
N VAL A 168 23.32 -1.35 -13.71
CA VAL A 168 22.23 -0.45 -14.12
C VAL A 168 21.80 -0.75 -15.55
N VAL A 169 20.59 -0.31 -15.90
CA VAL A 169 20.01 -0.48 -17.24
C VAL A 169 19.28 0.81 -17.64
N THR A 170 19.16 1.03 -18.93
CA THR A 170 18.28 2.06 -19.49
C THR A 170 16.87 1.50 -19.64
N ALA A 171 15.87 2.31 -19.37
CA ALA A 171 14.48 1.97 -19.63
C ALA A 171 13.88 2.90 -20.68
N LYS A 172 12.92 2.37 -21.46
CA LYS A 172 12.30 3.09 -22.57
C LYS A 172 11.60 4.37 -22.15
N ASP A 173 11.06 4.37 -20.93
CA ASP A 173 10.23 5.45 -20.39
C ASP A 173 10.96 6.28 -19.32
N SER A 174 12.28 6.22 -19.26
CA SER A 174 13.08 6.98 -18.31
C SER A 174 14.41 7.44 -18.91
N ASP A 175 14.78 8.69 -18.66
CA ASP A 175 16.10 9.25 -18.98
C ASP A 175 17.16 8.94 -17.90
N LEU A 176 16.72 8.39 -16.76
CA LEU A 176 17.59 8.00 -15.66
C LEU A 176 18.01 6.53 -15.78
N TRP A 177 19.14 6.21 -15.16
CA TRP A 177 19.47 4.83 -14.87
C TRP A 177 18.37 4.13 -14.08
N VAL A 178 18.18 2.85 -14.32
CA VAL A 178 17.34 1.96 -13.51
C VAL A 178 18.25 0.90 -12.91
N THR A 179 18.19 0.72 -11.60
CA THR A 179 18.98 -0.32 -10.93
C THR A 179 18.54 -1.70 -11.42
N GLN A 180 19.45 -2.70 -11.45
CA GLN A 180 19.10 -4.11 -11.69
C GLN A 180 18.94 -4.90 -10.39
N ILE A 181 19.02 -4.21 -9.25
CA ILE A 181 18.73 -4.75 -7.92
C ILE A 181 17.41 -4.18 -7.45
N GLU A 182 16.51 -5.05 -6.97
CA GLU A 182 15.18 -4.69 -6.50
C GLU A 182 15.22 -3.96 -5.15
N GLY A 183 14.21 -3.11 -4.91
CA GLY A 183 14.13 -2.29 -3.71
C GLY A 183 14.14 -3.06 -2.39
N SER A 184 13.66 -4.31 -2.37
CA SER A 184 13.65 -5.17 -1.18
C SER A 184 15.05 -5.57 -0.66
N VAL A 185 16.04 -5.58 -1.55
CA VAL A 185 17.42 -6.00 -1.24
C VAL A 185 18.46 -4.92 -1.60
N ILE A 186 18.02 -3.76 -2.00
CA ILE A 186 18.92 -2.71 -2.52
C ILE A 186 19.84 -2.13 -1.44
N GLU A 187 19.41 -2.15 -0.19
CA GLU A 187 20.21 -1.72 0.97
C GLU A 187 21.44 -2.62 1.18
N GLU A 188 21.33 -3.90 0.85
CA GLU A 188 22.45 -4.85 0.92
C GLU A 188 23.56 -4.52 -0.12
N ALA A 189 23.19 -3.82 -1.20
CA ALA A 189 24.14 -3.30 -2.17
C ALA A 189 24.85 -2.01 -1.72
N GLY A 190 24.47 -1.45 -0.56
CA GLY A 190 25.13 -0.30 0.05
C GLY A 190 24.55 1.06 -0.33
N VAL A 191 23.32 1.10 -0.85
CA VAL A 191 22.60 2.36 -1.16
C VAL A 191 21.27 2.43 -0.41
N ILE A 192 20.77 3.64 -0.23
CA ILE A 192 19.51 3.91 0.48
C ILE A 192 18.43 4.27 -0.54
N LYS A 193 17.26 3.65 -0.39
CA LYS A 193 16.06 4.02 -1.11
C LYS A 193 15.42 5.26 -0.48
N MET A 194 15.06 6.22 -1.31
CA MET A 194 14.25 7.37 -0.94
C MET A 194 12.96 7.35 -1.76
N ASP A 195 11.81 7.36 -1.11
CA ASP A 195 10.54 7.35 -1.80
C ASP A 195 10.02 8.78 -2.00
N PHE A 196 10.02 9.22 -3.26
CA PHE A 196 9.43 10.49 -3.68
C PHE A 196 7.99 10.23 -4.10
N LEU A 197 7.08 10.37 -3.14
CA LEU A 197 5.67 10.06 -3.33
C LEU A 197 4.92 11.23 -3.98
N GLY A 198 4.27 10.98 -5.11
CA GLY A 198 3.37 11.95 -5.74
C GLY A 198 1.96 11.83 -5.16
N LEU A 199 1.52 12.82 -4.40
CA LEU A 199 0.19 12.86 -3.79
C LEU A 199 -0.75 13.81 -4.52
N LYS A 200 -1.79 13.26 -5.15
CA LYS A 200 -2.85 14.06 -5.81
C LYS A 200 -3.54 15.03 -4.85
N THR A 201 -3.65 14.68 -3.57
CA THR A 201 -4.25 15.55 -2.56
C THR A 201 -3.50 16.87 -2.42
N LEU A 202 -2.17 16.85 -2.51
CA LEU A 202 -1.38 18.08 -2.48
C LEU A 202 -1.64 18.96 -3.71
N SER A 203 -1.79 18.36 -4.89
CA SER A 203 -2.18 19.09 -6.11
C SER A 203 -3.59 19.66 -6.01
N ILE A 204 -4.54 18.91 -5.41
CA ILE A 204 -5.90 19.40 -5.15
C ILE A 204 -5.88 20.61 -4.22
N LEU A 205 -5.13 20.56 -3.11
CA LEU A 205 -4.99 21.68 -2.18
C LEU A 205 -4.37 22.89 -2.87
N LYS A 206 -3.30 22.72 -3.63
CA LYS A 206 -2.67 23.78 -4.40
C LYS A 206 -3.65 24.46 -5.37
N THR A 207 -4.35 23.66 -6.17
CA THR A 207 -5.37 24.17 -7.10
C THR A 207 -6.50 24.90 -6.37
N ALA A 208 -6.96 24.37 -5.23
CA ALA A 208 -8.00 25.01 -4.43
C ALA A 208 -7.56 26.40 -3.94
N LEU A 209 -6.34 26.54 -3.44
CA LEU A 209 -5.76 27.82 -3.01
C LEU A 209 -5.67 28.83 -4.16
N GLU A 210 -5.26 28.36 -5.34
CA GLU A 210 -5.18 29.20 -6.54
C GLU A 210 -6.57 29.68 -6.97
N LEU A 211 -7.58 28.81 -6.97
CA LEU A 211 -8.95 29.16 -7.32
C LEU A 211 -9.58 30.14 -6.30
N ILE A 212 -9.32 29.95 -5.00
CA ILE A 212 -9.77 30.88 -3.96
C ILE A 212 -9.18 32.25 -4.19
N LYS A 213 -7.87 32.31 -4.45
CA LYS A 213 -7.18 33.57 -4.75
C LYS A 213 -7.72 34.26 -6.00
N GLN A 214 -7.96 33.51 -7.07
CA GLN A 214 -8.49 34.04 -8.34
C GLN A 214 -9.92 34.57 -8.19
N ASN A 215 -10.78 33.81 -7.51
CA ASN A 215 -12.21 34.12 -7.44
C ASN A 215 -12.59 35.09 -6.32
N HIS A 216 -11.81 35.11 -5.22
CA HIS A 216 -12.14 35.88 -4.02
C HIS A 216 -11.06 36.88 -3.61
N GLY A 217 -9.88 36.87 -4.25
CA GLY A 217 -8.74 37.74 -3.89
C GLY A 217 -8.11 37.38 -2.53
N VAL A 218 -8.47 36.25 -1.93
CA VAL A 218 -8.01 35.80 -0.62
C VAL A 218 -6.79 34.89 -0.78
N THR A 219 -5.73 35.15 -0.04
CA THR A 219 -4.59 34.24 0.09
C THR A 219 -4.70 33.52 1.42
N ILE A 220 -4.73 32.19 1.40
CA ILE A 220 -4.78 31.34 2.59
C ILE A 220 -3.40 30.73 2.78
N ASP A 221 -2.87 30.83 4.00
CA ASP A 221 -1.69 30.13 4.46
C ASP A 221 -2.12 28.87 5.23
N LEU A 222 -1.76 27.69 4.73
CA LEU A 222 -2.15 26.42 5.33
C LEU A 222 -1.57 26.19 6.72
N ASP A 223 -0.41 26.82 7.03
CA ASP A 223 0.23 26.67 8.34
C ASP A 223 -0.50 27.44 9.45
N THR A 224 -1.37 28.37 9.07
CA THR A 224 -2.09 29.26 10.00
C THR A 224 -3.59 29.04 10.04
N ILE A 225 -4.12 28.04 9.34
CA ILE A 225 -5.56 27.75 9.40
C ILE A 225 -5.97 27.28 10.80
N PRO A 226 -7.13 27.72 11.33
CA PRO A 226 -7.62 27.29 12.63
C PRO A 226 -7.99 25.79 12.57
N LEU A 227 -7.64 25.05 13.63
CA LEU A 227 -7.94 23.63 13.75
C LEU A 227 -9.19 23.35 14.59
N ASP A 228 -9.97 24.36 14.90
CA ASP A 228 -11.15 24.35 15.77
C ASP A 228 -12.45 24.86 15.08
N ASP A 229 -12.45 24.89 13.73
CA ASP A 229 -13.63 25.33 12.99
C ASP A 229 -14.84 24.39 13.16
N GLU A 230 -15.87 24.87 13.83
CA GLU A 230 -17.08 24.12 14.16
C GLU A 230 -17.79 23.58 12.92
N LYS A 231 -17.85 24.35 11.84
CA LYS A 231 -18.52 23.92 10.58
C LYS A 231 -17.80 22.74 9.96
N THR A 232 -16.47 22.74 10.00
CA THR A 232 -15.65 21.63 9.53
C THR A 232 -15.94 20.38 10.37
N PHE A 233 -15.99 20.47 11.71
CA PHE A 233 -16.33 19.32 12.54
C PHE A 233 -17.76 18.80 12.28
N GLN A 234 -18.73 19.67 12.03
CA GLN A 234 -20.09 19.25 11.64
C GLN A 234 -20.10 18.43 10.35
N LEU A 235 -19.25 18.76 9.38
CA LEU A 235 -19.09 17.99 8.14
C LEU A 235 -18.53 16.59 8.45
N TYR A 236 -17.49 16.48 9.29
CA TYR A 236 -16.95 15.20 9.74
C TYR A 236 -17.99 14.39 10.54
N GLN A 237 -18.74 15.01 11.45
CA GLN A 237 -19.79 14.35 12.24
C GLN A 237 -20.91 13.75 11.40
N LYS A 238 -21.23 14.38 10.25
CA LYS A 238 -22.19 13.84 9.28
C LYS A 238 -21.62 12.75 8.40
N GLY A 239 -20.30 12.60 8.37
CA GLY A 239 -19.58 11.72 7.45
C GLY A 239 -19.68 12.17 5.99
N GLU A 240 -19.87 13.47 5.74
CA GLU A 240 -19.91 14.07 4.40
C GLU A 240 -18.50 14.40 3.92
N THR A 241 -17.62 13.41 3.96
CA THR A 241 -16.16 13.54 3.78
C THR A 241 -15.65 12.99 2.46
N ASN A 242 -16.48 12.98 1.43
CA ASN A 242 -16.04 12.68 0.06
C ASN A 242 -14.96 13.67 -0.38
N ALA A 243 -13.94 13.17 -1.06
CA ALA A 243 -12.76 13.93 -1.47
C ALA A 243 -11.94 14.55 -0.32
N THR A 244 -12.18 14.11 0.92
CA THR A 244 -11.34 14.46 2.07
C THR A 244 -10.32 13.35 2.31
N PHE A 245 -9.05 13.66 2.12
CA PHE A 245 -7.96 12.68 2.18
C PHE A 245 -8.03 11.83 3.47
N GLN A 246 -7.95 10.50 3.29
CA GLN A 246 -8.00 9.48 4.36
C GLN A 246 -9.31 9.36 5.12
N PHE A 247 -10.33 10.19 4.85
CA PHE A 247 -11.62 10.15 5.55
C PHE A 247 -12.81 9.80 4.65
N GLU A 248 -12.59 9.47 3.38
CA GLU A 248 -13.64 9.30 2.37
C GLU A 248 -14.20 7.88 2.23
N SER A 249 -13.56 6.85 2.82
CA SER A 249 -14.06 5.48 2.71
C SER A 249 -15.38 5.31 3.49
N VAL A 250 -16.28 4.47 2.97
CA VAL A 250 -17.59 4.19 3.59
C VAL A 250 -17.45 3.74 5.04
N GLY A 251 -16.44 2.90 5.35
CA GLY A 251 -16.16 2.46 6.72
C GLY A 251 -15.72 3.59 7.63
N MET A 252 -14.83 4.47 7.16
CA MET A 252 -14.38 5.65 7.90
C MET A 252 -15.56 6.60 8.16
N GLN A 253 -16.35 6.89 7.15
CA GLN A 253 -17.53 7.74 7.27
C GLN A 253 -18.55 7.20 8.30
N LYS A 254 -18.70 5.86 8.38
CA LYS A 254 -19.53 5.24 9.41
C LYS A 254 -19.00 5.55 10.81
N TYR A 255 -17.71 5.32 11.04
CA TYR A 255 -17.08 5.59 12.34
C TYR A 255 -17.09 7.08 12.71
N LEU A 256 -16.93 8.00 11.76
CA LEU A 256 -17.03 9.44 12.00
C LEU A 256 -18.42 9.84 12.50
N ARG A 257 -19.50 9.27 11.95
CA ARG A 257 -20.87 9.50 12.43
C ARG A 257 -21.10 9.00 13.85
N GLU A 258 -20.44 7.92 14.25
CA GLU A 258 -20.53 7.35 15.58
C GLU A 258 -19.63 8.13 16.59
N LEU A 259 -18.42 8.50 16.17
CA LEU A 259 -17.46 9.25 16.98
C LEU A 259 -17.88 10.68 17.25
N LYS A 260 -18.49 11.35 16.26
CA LYS A 260 -18.86 12.78 16.31
C LYS A 260 -17.66 13.65 16.74
N PRO A 261 -16.59 13.71 15.96
CA PRO A 261 -15.39 14.45 16.32
C PRO A 261 -15.71 15.93 16.53
N ASP A 262 -15.18 16.52 17.60
CA ASP A 262 -15.34 17.92 17.96
C ASP A 262 -14.01 18.63 18.22
N LYS A 263 -12.90 17.89 18.13
CA LYS A 263 -11.54 18.41 18.23
C LYS A 263 -10.60 17.68 17.25
N PHE A 264 -9.52 18.37 16.89
CA PHE A 264 -8.55 17.85 15.91
C PHE A 264 -7.89 16.54 16.38
N ALA A 265 -7.66 16.38 17.70
CA ALA A 265 -7.14 15.16 18.30
C ALA A 265 -8.01 13.91 17.98
N ASP A 266 -9.32 14.06 17.87
CA ASP A 266 -10.21 12.95 17.50
C ASP A 266 -9.94 12.44 16.07
N LEU A 267 -9.65 13.37 15.15
CA LEU A 267 -9.32 13.03 13.76
C LEU A 267 -7.96 12.35 13.68
N ILE A 268 -6.98 12.82 14.46
CA ILE A 268 -5.65 12.18 14.57
C ILE A 268 -5.81 10.74 15.08
N ALA A 269 -6.54 10.55 16.18
CA ALA A 269 -6.77 9.25 16.77
C ALA A 269 -7.51 8.31 15.82
N MET A 270 -8.54 8.79 15.12
CA MET A 270 -9.29 7.99 14.16
C MET A 270 -8.40 7.55 12.99
N ASN A 271 -7.57 8.44 12.46
CA ASN A 271 -6.64 8.12 11.39
C ASN A 271 -5.57 7.09 11.83
N ALA A 272 -5.13 7.16 13.07
CA ALA A 272 -4.19 6.19 13.66
C ALA A 272 -4.85 4.81 13.89
N LEU A 273 -6.11 4.78 14.31
CA LEU A 273 -6.85 3.54 14.64
C LEU A 273 -7.42 2.84 13.39
N TYR A 274 -7.76 3.58 12.33
CA TYR A 274 -8.36 3.00 11.12
C TYR A 274 -7.32 2.29 10.25
N ARG A 275 -6.71 1.24 10.79
CA ARG A 275 -5.69 0.39 10.13
C ARG A 275 -5.91 -1.06 10.51
N PRO A 276 -5.48 -2.03 9.70
CA PRO A 276 -5.48 -3.43 10.10
C PRO A 276 -4.78 -3.63 11.45
N GLY A 277 -5.43 -4.32 12.39
CA GLY A 277 -4.98 -4.48 13.78
C GLY A 277 -5.70 -3.51 14.73
N PRO A 278 -5.34 -2.21 14.79
CA PRO A 278 -5.94 -1.27 15.74
C PRO A 278 -7.43 -0.98 15.51
N MET A 279 -7.95 -1.24 14.30
CA MET A 279 -9.37 -1.01 13.94
C MET A 279 -10.36 -1.68 14.90
N ALA A 280 -10.00 -2.80 15.48
CA ALA A 280 -10.82 -3.50 16.46
C ALA A 280 -11.10 -2.68 17.73
N TYR A 281 -10.25 -1.69 18.05
CA TYR A 281 -10.38 -0.83 19.22
C TYR A 281 -11.15 0.48 18.97
N ILE A 282 -11.56 0.76 17.74
CA ILE A 282 -12.36 1.96 17.41
C ILE A 282 -13.65 2.03 18.22
N PRO A 283 -14.43 0.95 18.41
CA PRO A 283 -15.61 1.00 19.25
C PRO A 283 -15.30 1.43 20.71
N ASN A 284 -14.23 0.91 21.31
CA ASN A 284 -13.82 1.30 22.67
C ASN A 284 -13.42 2.79 22.71
N PHE A 285 -12.70 3.28 21.71
CA PHE A 285 -12.36 4.71 21.64
C PHE A 285 -13.61 5.60 21.58
N ILE A 286 -14.61 5.21 20.78
CA ILE A 286 -15.89 5.92 20.69
C ILE A 286 -16.63 5.89 22.03
N GLU A 287 -16.74 4.73 22.68
CA GLU A 287 -17.41 4.61 23.97
C GLU A 287 -16.73 5.46 25.07
N ARG A 288 -15.40 5.49 25.09
CA ARG A 288 -14.59 6.31 26.02
C ARG A 288 -14.78 7.80 25.76
N LYS A 289 -14.73 8.23 24.50
CA LYS A 289 -14.99 9.63 24.12
C LYS A 289 -16.35 10.11 24.60
N HIS A 290 -17.38 9.26 24.50
CA HIS A 290 -18.74 9.60 24.93
C HIS A 290 -19.01 9.35 26.43
N GLY A 291 -17.98 8.97 27.20
CA GLY A 291 -18.11 8.72 28.64
C GLY A 291 -18.89 7.46 29.01
N ARG A 292 -19.12 6.55 28.06
CA ARG A 292 -19.84 5.30 28.30
C ARG A 292 -18.91 4.16 28.75
N GLU A 293 -17.61 4.28 28.51
CA GLU A 293 -16.57 3.40 29.01
C GLU A 293 -15.52 4.22 29.74
N LEU A 294 -15.04 3.73 30.91
CA LEU A 294 -13.99 4.39 31.68
C LEU A 294 -12.63 4.18 31.01
N ILE A 295 -11.84 5.26 30.95
CA ILE A 295 -10.42 5.18 30.56
C ILE A 295 -9.66 4.52 31.69
N LYS A 296 -8.90 3.47 31.38
CA LYS A 296 -8.02 2.77 32.32
C LYS A 296 -6.64 2.65 31.70
N TYR A 297 -5.64 2.93 32.49
CA TYR A 297 -4.24 2.77 32.14
C TYR A 297 -3.66 1.55 32.88
N ASP A 298 -2.86 0.74 32.18
CA ASP A 298 -2.22 -0.44 32.79
C ASP A 298 -1.19 -0.06 33.84
N LEU A 299 -0.54 1.09 33.66
CA LEU A 299 0.40 1.66 34.65
C LEU A 299 0.01 3.13 34.92
N PRO A 300 0.10 3.59 36.20
CA PRO A 300 -0.23 4.98 36.56
C PRO A 300 0.54 6.04 35.75
N VAL A 301 1.82 5.78 35.45
CA VAL A 301 2.66 6.70 34.67
C VAL A 301 2.16 6.90 33.23
N MET A 302 1.38 5.97 32.71
CA MET A 302 0.80 6.12 31.36
C MET A 302 -0.26 7.22 31.31
N GLU A 303 -0.93 7.51 32.41
CA GLU A 303 -1.91 8.60 32.50
C GLU A 303 -1.25 9.96 32.24
N GLU A 304 -0.05 10.18 32.82
CA GLU A 304 0.71 11.44 32.64
C GLU A 304 1.12 11.67 31.16
N ILE A 305 1.25 10.59 30.38
CA ILE A 305 1.77 10.64 29.00
C ILE A 305 0.63 10.54 27.98
N LEU A 306 -0.43 9.81 28.27
CA LEU A 306 -1.47 9.42 27.30
C LEU A 306 -2.85 10.01 27.62
N ALA A 307 -2.99 10.85 28.65
CA ALA A 307 -4.28 11.41 29.04
C ALA A 307 -4.84 12.50 28.08
N ASP A 308 -4.03 13.05 27.18
CA ASP A 308 -4.41 14.10 26.22
C ASP A 308 -5.07 13.55 24.95
#